data_b67ecd070011eb76e81e83acbe8c031b
#
_entry.id   b67ecd070011eb76e81e83acbe8c031b
#
_cell.length_a   1.000
_cell.length_b   1.000
_cell.length_c   1.000
_cell.angle_alpha   90.00
_cell.angle_beta   90.00
_cell.angle_gamma   90.00
#
_symmetry.space_group_name_H-M   'P 1'
#
loop_
_entity.id
_entity.type
_entity.pdbx_description
1 polymer ?
#
loop_
_entity_poly.entity_id
_entity_poly.type
_entity_poly.pdbx_seq_one_letter_code
_entity_poly.pdbx_strand_id
1 'polypeptide(L)'
;ERGYMARPGTNGKAGDGELLPSGKLPVKILGRLLKKYASAVPGLVVGPSIGIDAAILNINGVLIAAKSDPITFVSENSGEYAVYVNANDIAVMGGTPKWFLATILLPAGDATAETARLIFSQVREACDEVGALLCGGHTEVTPGINRPIVTGHMLGVFNGKKVITSAGARPGDALILTKGIAIEATAIMARE
;
A
#
# COMPACT_ATOMS: atom_id res chain seq x y z
N GLU A 1 19.21 12.75 18.64
CA GLU A 1 19.91 12.07 17.54
C GLU A 1 20.28 10.66 17.96
N ARG A 2 19.48 9.66 17.64
CA ARG A 2 19.90 8.25 17.63
C ARG A 2 19.33 7.64 16.37
N GLY A 3 20.25 7.41 15.39
CA GLY A 3 19.97 6.75 14.15
C GLY A 3 19.26 5.41 14.35
N TYR A 4 18.17 5.23 13.64
CA TYR A 4 17.33 4.04 13.70
C TYR A 4 17.95 2.95 12.82
N MET A 5 18.96 2.23 13.33
CA MET A 5 19.41 1.00 12.69
C MET A 5 18.45 -0.13 13.04
N ALA A 6 17.66 -0.59 12.08
CA ALA A 6 16.87 -1.80 12.20
C ALA A 6 17.80 -2.99 12.45
N ARG A 7 17.63 -3.65 13.61
CA ARG A 7 18.33 -4.91 13.89
C ARG A 7 17.78 -6.01 12.95
N PRO A 8 18.62 -6.85 12.31
CA PRO A 8 18.14 -7.97 11.51
C PRO A 8 17.31 -8.91 12.39
N GLY A 9 16.08 -9.17 11.94
CA GLY A 9 15.11 -9.97 12.69
C GLY A 9 15.61 -11.39 12.95
N THR A 10 15.65 -11.77 14.22
CA THR A 10 15.84 -13.15 14.64
C THR A 10 14.60 -13.96 14.24
N ASN A 11 14.78 -15.09 13.56
CA ASN A 11 13.74 -16.05 13.15
C ASN A 11 13.14 -16.84 14.35
N GLY A 12 12.96 -16.20 15.50
CA GLY A 12 12.34 -16.77 16.69
C GLY A 12 10.81 -16.73 16.61
N LYS A 13 10.15 -17.66 17.27
CA LYS A 13 8.71 -17.59 17.54
C LYS A 13 8.51 -16.43 18.51
N ALA A 14 8.02 -15.28 18.01
CA ALA A 14 7.61 -14.18 18.90
C ALA A 14 6.51 -14.72 19.84
N GLY A 15 6.74 -14.68 21.15
CA GLY A 15 5.72 -14.98 22.16
C GLY A 15 4.67 -13.86 22.19
N ASP A 16 3.49 -14.15 22.73
CA ASP A 16 2.33 -13.23 22.76
C ASP A 16 2.56 -11.92 23.57
N GLY A 17 3.76 -11.61 24.00
CA GLY A 17 4.13 -10.36 24.71
C GLY A 17 5.42 -9.72 24.19
N GLU A 18 6.00 -10.23 23.11
CA GLU A 18 7.23 -9.68 22.53
C GLU A 18 6.93 -8.48 21.63
N LEU A 19 7.73 -7.40 21.76
CA LEU A 19 7.60 -6.23 20.89
C LEU A 19 7.96 -6.58 19.45
N LEU A 20 7.10 -6.15 18.52
CA LEU A 20 7.32 -6.36 17.11
C LEU A 20 8.30 -5.33 16.54
N PRO A 21 9.13 -5.71 15.57
CA PRO A 21 10.01 -4.76 14.89
C PRO A 21 9.20 -3.80 14.02
N SER A 22 9.77 -2.60 13.77
CA SER A 22 9.23 -1.68 12.77
C SER A 22 9.18 -2.29 11.38
N GLY A 23 8.20 -1.90 10.60
CA GLY A 23 8.00 -2.36 9.23
C GLY A 23 6.81 -3.28 9.06
N LYS A 24 6.82 -4.09 8.01
CA LYS A 24 5.73 -5.05 7.74
C LYS A 24 5.64 -6.10 8.86
N LEU A 25 4.42 -6.46 9.23
CA LEU A 25 4.17 -7.52 10.20
C LEU A 25 4.88 -8.83 9.75
N PRO A 26 5.58 -9.53 10.66
CA PRO A 26 6.24 -10.79 10.32
C PRO A 26 5.28 -11.78 9.64
N VAL A 27 5.70 -12.34 8.51
CA VAL A 27 4.87 -13.18 7.62
C VAL A 27 4.17 -14.32 8.36
N LYS A 28 4.84 -14.95 9.34
CA LYS A 28 4.24 -16.04 10.14
C LYS A 28 3.09 -15.56 11.02
N ILE A 29 3.19 -14.34 11.57
CA ILE A 29 2.14 -13.74 12.40
C ILE A 29 0.99 -13.34 11.49
N LEU A 30 1.28 -12.61 10.40
CA LEU A 30 0.27 -12.19 9.43
C LEU A 30 -0.52 -13.40 8.90
N GLY A 31 0.16 -14.47 8.48
CA GLY A 31 -0.48 -15.67 7.96
C GLY A 31 -1.44 -16.34 8.97
N ARG A 32 -1.09 -16.36 10.27
CA ARG A 32 -1.99 -16.87 11.32
C ARG A 32 -3.22 -15.98 11.50
N LEU A 33 -3.04 -14.65 11.47
CA LEU A 33 -4.13 -13.69 11.61
C LEU A 33 -5.08 -13.75 10.40
N LEU A 34 -4.55 -13.80 9.18
CA LEU A 34 -5.35 -13.95 7.98
C LEU A 34 -6.15 -15.25 8.01
N LYS A 35 -5.53 -16.37 8.37
CA LYS A 35 -6.24 -17.66 8.50
C LYS A 35 -7.36 -17.62 9.54
N LYS A 36 -7.19 -16.84 10.62
CA LYS A 36 -8.18 -16.77 11.71
C LYS A 36 -9.32 -15.80 11.40
N TYR A 37 -9.03 -14.67 10.79
CA TYR A 37 -9.95 -13.54 10.68
C TYR A 37 -10.42 -13.23 9.27
N ALA A 38 -9.69 -13.67 8.23
CA ALA A 38 -10.17 -13.52 6.86
C ALA A 38 -11.21 -14.60 6.55
N SER A 39 -12.34 -14.19 6.01
CA SER A 39 -13.42 -15.10 5.65
C SER A 39 -13.64 -15.11 4.14
N ALA A 40 -13.91 -16.28 3.58
CA ALA A 40 -14.44 -16.37 2.23
C ALA A 40 -15.91 -15.91 2.26
N VAL A 41 -16.24 -14.93 1.43
CA VAL A 41 -17.60 -14.40 1.30
C VAL A 41 -18.03 -14.41 -0.16
N PRO A 42 -19.33 -14.54 -0.46
CA PRO A 42 -19.83 -14.43 -1.83
C PRO A 42 -19.34 -13.15 -2.50
N GLY A 43 -18.87 -13.27 -3.75
CA GLY A 43 -18.31 -12.14 -4.49
C GLY A 43 -16.82 -11.84 -4.27
N LEU A 44 -16.16 -12.46 -3.27
CA LEU A 44 -14.71 -12.36 -3.11
C LEU A 44 -14.02 -13.41 -3.99
N VAL A 45 -13.41 -12.97 -5.09
CA VAL A 45 -12.72 -13.83 -6.06
C VAL A 45 -11.28 -14.13 -5.63
N VAL A 46 -10.56 -13.07 -5.17
CA VAL A 46 -9.23 -13.19 -4.57
C VAL A 46 -9.25 -12.46 -3.25
N GLY A 47 -9.07 -13.20 -2.17
CA GLY A 47 -9.06 -12.68 -0.79
C GLY A 47 -7.65 -12.41 -0.28
N PRO A 48 -7.53 -11.89 0.95
CA PRO A 48 -6.25 -11.54 1.54
C PRO A 48 -5.42 -12.81 1.78
N SER A 49 -4.20 -12.80 1.22
CA SER A 49 -3.21 -13.87 1.37
C SER A 49 -1.81 -13.28 1.25
N ILE A 50 -0.82 -14.01 1.78
CA ILE A 50 0.58 -13.64 1.60
C ILE A 50 0.93 -13.70 0.11
N GLY A 51 1.53 -12.62 -0.42
CA GLY A 51 1.90 -12.51 -1.83
C GLY A 51 0.75 -12.15 -2.77
N ILE A 52 -0.38 -11.69 -2.23
CA ILE A 52 -1.48 -11.10 -2.97
C ILE A 52 -1.55 -9.60 -2.67
N ASP A 53 -1.47 -8.78 -3.69
CA ASP A 53 -1.32 -7.33 -3.55
C ASP A 53 -2.66 -6.60 -3.46
N ALA A 54 -3.73 -7.11 -4.08
CA ALA A 54 -5.06 -6.52 -4.01
C ALA A 54 -6.16 -7.58 -3.87
N ALA A 55 -7.25 -7.25 -3.18
CA ALA A 55 -8.46 -8.07 -3.19
C ALA A 55 -9.17 -7.92 -4.54
N ILE A 56 -9.76 -9.01 -5.04
CA ILE A 56 -10.58 -8.99 -6.25
C ILE A 56 -12.01 -9.36 -5.89
N LEU A 57 -12.92 -8.47 -6.21
CA LEU A 57 -14.35 -8.60 -5.96
C LEU A 57 -15.09 -8.80 -7.29
N ASN A 58 -16.11 -9.65 -7.28
CA ASN A 58 -17.08 -9.77 -8.37
C ASN A 58 -18.41 -9.14 -7.90
N ILE A 59 -18.77 -8.04 -8.53
CA ILE A 59 -20.02 -7.35 -8.26
C ILE A 59 -20.89 -7.43 -9.52
N ASN A 60 -21.88 -8.34 -9.50
CA ASN A 60 -22.78 -8.57 -10.63
C ASN A 60 -22.07 -8.81 -11.98
N GLY A 61 -20.99 -9.60 -11.97
CA GLY A 61 -20.22 -9.92 -13.17
C GLY A 61 -19.07 -8.95 -13.47
N VAL A 62 -18.98 -7.82 -12.77
CA VAL A 62 -17.89 -6.86 -12.89
C VAL A 62 -16.80 -7.18 -11.88
N LEU A 63 -15.57 -7.38 -12.34
CA LEU A 63 -14.42 -7.55 -11.46
C LEU A 63 -13.83 -6.20 -11.06
N ILE A 64 -13.68 -6.00 -9.76
CA ILE A 64 -13.09 -4.81 -9.14
C ILE A 64 -11.90 -5.26 -8.29
N ALA A 65 -10.74 -4.66 -8.52
CA ALA A 65 -9.61 -4.73 -7.60
C ALA A 65 -9.74 -3.65 -6.53
N ALA A 66 -9.42 -3.98 -5.29
CA ALA A 66 -9.40 -3.05 -4.15
C ALA A 66 -8.10 -3.21 -3.37
N LYS A 67 -7.39 -2.10 -3.19
CA LYS A 67 -6.10 -2.04 -2.47
C LYS A 67 -6.09 -0.89 -1.48
N SER A 68 -5.37 -1.07 -0.37
CA SER A 68 -5.09 -0.02 0.60
C SER A 68 -3.66 -0.18 1.12
N ASP A 69 -2.84 0.86 0.95
CA ASP A 69 -1.48 0.95 1.52
C ASP A 69 -1.20 2.36 2.07
N PRO A 70 -0.56 2.45 3.25
CA PRO A 70 -0.13 3.72 3.83
C PRO A 70 1.31 4.07 3.43
N ILE A 71 1.60 5.36 3.37
CA ILE A 71 2.95 5.93 3.34
C ILE A 71 3.28 6.45 4.73
N THR A 72 4.24 5.82 5.40
CA THR A 72 4.56 6.07 6.82
C THR A 72 6.00 6.46 7.09
N PHE A 73 6.93 6.18 6.18
CA PHE A 73 8.37 6.38 6.38
C PHE A 73 8.93 7.68 5.78
N VAL A 74 8.23 8.29 4.84
CA VAL A 74 8.64 9.52 4.17
C VAL A 74 7.63 10.63 4.40
N SER A 75 8.12 11.87 4.56
CA SER A 75 7.29 13.06 4.65
C SER A 75 7.15 13.74 3.28
N GLU A 76 8.27 13.80 2.53
CA GLU A 76 8.29 14.36 1.18
C GLU A 76 7.57 13.43 0.19
N ASN A 77 6.80 14.02 -0.70
CA ASN A 77 6.06 13.32 -1.77
C ASN A 77 5.13 12.19 -1.28
N SER A 78 4.71 12.24 0.00
CA SER A 78 3.87 11.20 0.58
C SER A 78 2.53 11.04 -0.14
N GLY A 79 1.96 12.13 -0.67
CA GLY A 79 0.74 12.10 -1.48
C GLY A 79 0.95 11.39 -2.81
N GLU A 80 2.03 11.69 -3.52
CA GLU A 80 2.42 11.06 -4.78
C GLU A 80 2.65 9.55 -4.60
N TYR A 81 3.47 9.16 -3.60
CA TYR A 81 3.75 7.76 -3.33
C TYR A 81 2.50 6.97 -2.94
N ALA A 82 1.56 7.57 -2.21
CA ALA A 82 0.31 6.91 -1.86
C ALA A 82 -0.49 6.50 -3.10
N VAL A 83 -0.48 7.33 -4.14
CA VAL A 83 -1.14 6.99 -5.41
C VAL A 83 -0.37 5.89 -6.14
N TYR A 84 0.94 6.06 -6.36
CA TYR A 84 1.71 5.14 -7.18
C TYR A 84 1.82 3.73 -6.58
N VAL A 85 2.04 3.61 -5.26
CA VAL A 85 2.11 2.31 -4.60
C VAL A 85 0.79 1.55 -4.78
N ASN A 86 -0.33 2.21 -4.49
CA ASN A 86 -1.65 1.58 -4.63
C ASN A 86 -2.00 1.29 -6.10
N ALA A 87 -1.62 2.15 -7.05
CA ALA A 87 -1.84 1.94 -8.47
C ALA A 87 -1.03 0.75 -9.00
N ASN A 88 0.24 0.60 -8.58
CA ASN A 88 1.09 -0.53 -8.92
C ASN A 88 0.47 -1.85 -8.47
N ASP A 89 -0.08 -1.91 -7.26
CA ASP A 89 -0.69 -3.12 -6.73
C ASP A 89 -1.96 -3.53 -7.48
N ILE A 90 -2.72 -2.55 -7.98
CA ILE A 90 -3.83 -2.84 -8.91
C ILE A 90 -3.29 -3.35 -10.26
N ALA A 91 -2.24 -2.73 -10.79
CA ALA A 91 -1.69 -3.05 -12.10
C ALA A 91 -1.05 -4.44 -12.15
N VAL A 92 -0.30 -4.86 -11.12
CA VAL A 92 0.33 -6.20 -11.07
C VAL A 92 -0.70 -7.32 -11.00
N MET A 93 -1.90 -7.05 -10.51
CA MET A 93 -3.03 -7.97 -10.53
C MET A 93 -3.77 -7.99 -11.88
N GLY A 94 -3.34 -7.19 -12.88
CA GLY A 94 -3.95 -7.06 -14.20
C GLY A 94 -5.08 -6.05 -14.27
N GLY A 95 -5.37 -5.33 -13.19
CA GLY A 95 -6.38 -4.29 -13.13
C GLY A 95 -5.89 -2.96 -13.73
N THR A 96 -6.82 -2.07 -14.00
CA THR A 96 -6.56 -0.67 -14.39
C THR A 96 -7.05 0.22 -13.27
N PRO A 97 -6.17 1.03 -12.62
CA PRO A 97 -6.56 2.00 -11.59
C PRO A 97 -7.66 2.94 -12.10
N LYS A 98 -8.65 3.27 -11.26
CA LYS A 98 -9.77 4.14 -11.65
C LYS A 98 -10.20 5.14 -10.60
N TRP A 99 -10.28 4.75 -9.35
CA TRP A 99 -10.76 5.63 -8.28
C TRP A 99 -9.80 5.57 -7.10
N PHE A 100 -9.49 6.73 -6.57
CA PHE A 100 -8.60 6.88 -5.43
C PHE A 100 -9.29 7.66 -4.30
N LEU A 101 -9.13 7.17 -3.08
CA LEU A 101 -9.51 7.87 -1.85
C LEU A 101 -8.25 8.01 -0.99
N ALA A 102 -8.08 9.16 -0.34
CA ALA A 102 -6.93 9.42 0.52
C ALA A 102 -7.36 9.66 1.97
N THR A 103 -6.78 8.93 2.92
CA THR A 103 -6.81 9.32 4.33
C THR A 103 -5.49 10.02 4.65
N ILE A 104 -5.55 11.29 5.05
CA ILE A 104 -4.40 12.15 5.33
C ILE A 104 -4.43 12.52 6.81
N LEU A 105 -3.44 12.04 7.57
CA LEU A 105 -3.24 12.38 8.97
C LEU A 105 -2.06 13.35 9.07
N LEU A 106 -2.30 14.54 9.58
CA LEU A 106 -1.28 15.58 9.76
C LEU A 106 -0.86 15.63 11.23
N PRO A 107 0.44 15.82 11.55
CA PRO A 107 0.91 15.84 12.94
C PRO A 107 0.40 17.08 13.68
N ALA A 108 -0.22 16.88 14.85
CA ALA A 108 -0.61 17.99 15.71
C ALA A 108 0.65 18.75 16.19
N GLY A 109 0.60 20.08 16.07
CA GLY A 109 1.71 20.98 16.43
C GLY A 109 2.64 21.36 15.27
N ASP A 110 2.54 20.68 14.10
CA ASP A 110 3.32 20.99 12.88
C ASP A 110 2.46 21.08 11.62
N ALA A 111 1.18 20.73 11.72
CA ALA A 111 0.25 20.79 10.60
C ALA A 111 -0.05 22.23 10.17
N THR A 112 0.13 22.53 8.90
CA THR A 112 -0.20 23.81 8.29
C THR A 112 -1.14 23.63 7.09
N ALA A 113 -1.87 24.69 6.74
CA ALA A 113 -2.68 24.69 5.51
C ALA A 113 -1.81 24.50 4.26
N GLU A 114 -0.54 24.94 4.31
CA GLU A 114 0.44 24.74 3.24
C GLU A 114 0.79 23.26 3.05
N THR A 115 1.14 22.57 4.16
CA THR A 115 1.42 21.12 4.14
C THR A 115 0.23 20.33 3.60
N ALA A 116 -0.98 20.67 4.05
CA ALA A 116 -2.20 20.04 3.54
C ALA A 116 -2.36 20.26 2.02
N ARG A 117 -2.21 21.50 1.55
CA ARG A 117 -2.32 21.85 0.12
C ARG A 117 -1.30 21.11 -0.72
N LEU A 118 -0.05 21.04 -0.25
CA LEU A 118 1.01 20.32 -0.95
C LEU A 118 0.66 18.83 -1.13
N ILE A 119 0.19 18.15 -0.07
CA ILE A 119 -0.19 16.73 -0.16
C ILE A 119 -1.37 16.54 -1.11
N PHE A 120 -2.37 17.42 -1.07
CA PHE A 120 -3.51 17.37 -2.00
C PHE A 120 -3.08 17.58 -3.46
N SER A 121 -2.15 18.51 -3.73
CA SER A 121 -1.57 18.73 -5.07
C SER A 121 -0.88 17.46 -5.57
N GLN A 122 0.02 16.88 -4.76
CA GLN A 122 0.72 15.64 -5.06
C GLN A 122 -0.24 14.49 -5.39
N VAL A 123 -1.27 14.28 -4.56
CA VAL A 123 -2.27 13.24 -4.80
C VAL A 123 -3.02 13.50 -6.12
N ARG A 124 -3.41 14.74 -6.38
CA ARG A 124 -4.15 15.10 -7.60
C ARG A 124 -3.30 14.87 -8.84
N GLU A 125 -2.08 15.39 -8.86
CA GLU A 125 -1.15 15.27 -9.99
C GLU A 125 -0.84 13.79 -10.30
N ALA A 126 -0.52 13.00 -9.28
CA ALA A 126 -0.27 11.57 -9.44
C ALA A 126 -1.51 10.79 -9.91
N CYS A 127 -2.71 11.16 -9.43
CA CYS A 127 -3.96 10.57 -9.93
C CYS A 127 -4.16 10.86 -11.43
N ASP A 128 -3.89 12.08 -11.86
CA ASP A 128 -4.00 12.47 -13.28
C ASP A 128 -3.01 11.68 -14.15
N GLU A 129 -1.78 11.46 -13.68
CA GLU A 129 -0.75 10.68 -14.38
C GLU A 129 -1.13 9.20 -14.54
N VAL A 130 -1.69 8.56 -13.52
CA VAL A 130 -2.10 7.15 -13.61
C VAL A 130 -3.49 6.95 -14.22
N GLY A 131 -4.20 8.03 -14.57
CA GLY A 131 -5.54 8.01 -15.12
C GLY A 131 -6.61 7.57 -14.11
N ALA A 132 -6.38 7.85 -12.82
CA ALA A 132 -7.32 7.63 -11.73
C ALA A 132 -8.02 8.94 -11.31
N LEU A 133 -9.20 8.83 -10.70
CA LEU A 133 -9.96 9.95 -10.20
C LEU A 133 -9.87 10.00 -8.67
N LEU A 134 -9.39 11.12 -8.12
CA LEU A 134 -9.54 11.38 -6.67
C LEU A 134 -11.02 11.62 -6.37
N CYS A 135 -11.67 10.70 -5.66
CA CYS A 135 -13.10 10.69 -5.44
C CYS A 135 -13.53 10.86 -3.98
N GLY A 136 -12.59 10.97 -3.05
CA GLY A 136 -12.90 11.21 -1.65
C GLY A 136 -11.78 10.85 -0.70
N GLY A 137 -12.13 10.76 0.59
CA GLY A 137 -11.19 10.41 1.65
C GLY A 137 -11.52 11.09 2.96
N HIS A 138 -10.51 11.23 3.82
CA HIS A 138 -10.59 11.89 5.11
C HIS A 138 -9.30 12.67 5.37
N THR A 139 -9.39 13.82 6.01
CA THR A 139 -8.21 14.60 6.41
C THR A 139 -8.40 15.15 7.81
N GLU A 140 -7.42 14.92 8.68
CA GLU A 140 -7.45 15.42 10.05
C GLU A 140 -6.07 15.79 10.58
N VAL A 141 -6.04 16.55 11.67
CA VAL A 141 -4.85 16.82 12.49
C VAL A 141 -4.86 15.88 13.67
N THR A 142 -3.87 14.98 13.73
CA THR A 142 -3.84 13.83 14.64
C THR A 142 -2.69 13.97 15.66
N PRO A 143 -2.95 13.82 16.97
CA PRO A 143 -1.89 13.75 17.97
C PRO A 143 -1.15 12.41 17.94
N GLY A 144 0.09 12.40 18.45
CA GLY A 144 0.90 11.18 18.60
C GLY A 144 1.63 10.71 17.34
N ILE A 145 1.55 11.45 16.24
CA ILE A 145 2.38 11.24 15.06
C ILE A 145 3.36 12.42 14.91
N ASN A 146 4.51 12.17 14.31
CA ASN A 146 5.59 13.18 14.14
C ASN A 146 5.83 13.56 12.67
N ARG A 147 5.03 13.01 11.76
CA ARG A 147 5.07 13.30 10.31
C ARG A 147 3.70 13.02 9.70
N PRO A 148 3.40 13.56 8.51
CA PRO A 148 2.20 13.18 7.79
C PRO A 148 2.17 11.69 7.48
N ILE A 149 0.98 11.09 7.58
CA ILE A 149 0.70 9.73 7.13
C ILE A 149 -0.38 9.83 6.05
N VAL A 150 -0.11 9.30 4.87
CA VAL A 150 -1.08 9.27 3.77
C VAL A 150 -1.41 7.82 3.44
N THR A 151 -2.63 7.41 3.70
CA THR A 151 -3.13 6.08 3.34
C THR A 151 -3.95 6.19 2.06
N GLY A 152 -3.49 5.51 1.01
CA GLY A 152 -4.21 5.38 -0.24
C GLY A 152 -5.19 4.22 -0.20
N HIS A 153 -6.34 4.40 -0.86
CA HIS A 153 -7.30 3.35 -1.16
C HIS A 153 -7.60 3.44 -2.66
N MET A 154 -7.17 2.43 -3.42
CA MET A 154 -7.33 2.40 -4.87
C MET A 154 -8.34 1.34 -5.27
N LEU A 155 -9.27 1.71 -6.14
CA LEU A 155 -10.14 0.78 -6.83
C LEU A 155 -9.75 0.73 -8.31
N GLY A 156 -9.75 -0.48 -8.87
CA GLY A 156 -9.44 -0.71 -10.28
C GLY A 156 -10.43 -1.66 -10.94
N VAL A 157 -10.44 -1.68 -12.27
CA VAL A 157 -11.35 -2.51 -13.09
C VAL A 157 -10.57 -3.41 -14.05
N PHE A 158 -11.19 -4.48 -14.49
CA PHE A 158 -10.57 -5.50 -15.36
C PHE A 158 -11.16 -5.52 -16.76
N ASN A 159 -11.43 -4.50 -17.43
CA ASN A 159 -11.95 -4.33 -18.79
C ASN A 159 -11.65 -5.53 -19.73
N GLY A 160 -12.22 -6.70 -19.48
CA GLY A 160 -11.95 -7.95 -20.18
C GLY A 160 -10.56 -8.59 -19.93
N LYS A 161 -9.72 -8.00 -19.08
CA LYS A 161 -8.40 -8.53 -18.73
C LYS A 161 -8.52 -9.65 -17.70
N LYS A 162 -7.57 -10.59 -17.79
CA LYS A 162 -7.47 -11.70 -16.83
C LYS A 162 -6.88 -11.21 -15.51
N VAL A 163 -7.41 -11.72 -14.39
CA VAL A 163 -6.79 -11.55 -13.07
C VAL A 163 -5.45 -12.31 -13.04
N ILE A 164 -4.40 -11.62 -12.61
CA ILE A 164 -3.05 -12.16 -12.46
C ILE A 164 -2.74 -12.28 -10.98
N THR A 165 -2.18 -13.41 -10.57
CA THR A 165 -1.73 -13.64 -9.19
C THR A 165 -0.34 -14.26 -9.21
N SER A 166 0.43 -14.09 -8.13
CA SER A 166 1.75 -14.70 -7.94
C SER A 166 1.71 -16.24 -8.00
N ALA A 167 0.57 -16.87 -7.69
CA ALA A 167 0.37 -18.31 -7.78
C ALA A 167 0.34 -18.85 -9.23
N GLY A 168 0.32 -17.97 -10.24
CA GLY A 168 0.35 -18.35 -11.65
C GLY A 168 1.73 -18.69 -12.19
N ALA A 169 2.82 -18.40 -11.47
CA ALA A 169 4.18 -18.64 -11.90
C ALA A 169 4.49 -20.14 -12.05
N ARG A 170 5.26 -20.50 -13.07
CA ARG A 170 5.60 -21.89 -13.41
C ARG A 170 7.11 -22.06 -13.60
N PRO A 171 7.67 -23.26 -13.36
CA PRO A 171 9.02 -23.56 -13.75
C PRO A 171 9.24 -23.30 -15.26
N GLY A 172 10.30 -22.55 -15.58
CA GLY A 172 10.60 -22.12 -16.94
C GLY A 172 10.13 -20.71 -17.29
N ASP A 173 9.33 -20.07 -16.45
CA ASP A 173 8.99 -18.65 -16.62
C ASP A 173 10.24 -17.76 -16.46
N ALA A 174 10.33 -16.69 -17.25
CA ALA A 174 11.41 -15.72 -17.12
C ALA A 174 11.14 -14.77 -15.94
N LEU A 175 12.15 -14.57 -15.08
CA LEU A 175 12.14 -13.53 -14.08
C LEU A 175 12.64 -12.22 -14.67
N ILE A 176 11.77 -11.22 -14.76
CA ILE A 176 12.09 -9.90 -15.32
C ILE A 176 12.09 -8.89 -14.19
N LEU A 177 13.24 -8.24 -13.97
CA LEU A 177 13.35 -7.09 -13.07
C LEU A 177 13.17 -5.81 -13.90
N THR A 178 12.15 -5.03 -13.58
CA THR A 178 11.98 -3.67 -14.12
C THR A 178 12.66 -2.67 -13.19
N LYS A 179 13.45 -1.75 -13.74
CA LYS A 179 14.26 -0.76 -12.98
C LYS A 179 15.35 -1.44 -12.13
N GLY A 180 15.73 -0.85 -10.99
CA GLY A 180 16.77 -1.37 -10.08
C GLY A 180 16.19 -2.13 -8.88
N ILE A 181 17.05 -2.88 -8.19
CA ILE A 181 16.71 -3.52 -6.92
C ILE A 181 16.69 -2.47 -5.81
N ALA A 182 15.73 -2.59 -4.87
CA ALA A 182 15.62 -1.76 -3.66
C ALA A 182 15.60 -0.23 -3.92
N ILE A 183 14.99 0.21 -5.01
CA ILE A 183 14.97 1.63 -5.42
C ILE A 183 14.40 2.52 -4.31
N GLU A 184 13.28 2.12 -3.71
CA GLU A 184 12.62 2.87 -2.63
C GLU A 184 13.55 3.02 -1.42
N ALA A 185 14.08 1.92 -0.91
CA ALA A 185 14.98 1.93 0.24
C ALA A 185 16.25 2.75 -0.04
N THR A 186 16.83 2.62 -1.24
CA THR A 186 18.00 3.39 -1.65
C THR A 186 17.70 4.88 -1.76
N ALA A 187 16.52 5.26 -2.28
CA ALA A 187 16.11 6.65 -2.39
C ALA A 187 15.88 7.29 -1.01
N ILE A 188 15.29 6.54 -0.06
CA ILE A 188 15.12 7.00 1.33
C ILE A 188 16.49 7.20 1.97
N MET A 189 17.40 6.21 1.91
CA MET A 189 18.73 6.31 2.50
C MET A 189 19.60 7.42 1.91
N ALA A 190 19.39 7.78 0.64
CA ALA A 190 20.15 8.86 -0.01
C ALA A 190 19.66 10.27 0.38
N ARG A 191 18.50 10.39 1.04
CA ARG A 191 17.90 11.66 1.50
C ARG A 191 18.09 11.91 2.99
N GLU A 192 18.45 10.89 3.77
CA GLU A 192 18.83 10.99 5.19
C GLU A 192 20.32 11.36 5.34
#